data_95cd448846548608731d609de1b65b63
#
_entry.id   95cd448846548608731d609de1b65b63
#
_cell.length_a   1.000
_cell.length_b   1.000
_cell.length_c   1.000
_cell.angle_alpha   90.00
_cell.angle_beta   90.00
_cell.angle_gamma   90.00
#
_symmetry.space_group_name_H-M   'P 1'
#
loop_
_entity.id
_entity.type
_entity.pdbx_description
1 polymer ?
#
loop_
_entity_poly.entity_id
_entity_poly.type
_entity_poly.pdbx_seq_one_letter_code
_entity_poly.pdbx_strand_id
1 'polypeptide(L)'
;MSRILSAVAWPYANGPRHIGHVAGFGVPSDVFSRYMRMAGHDVLMVSGTDEHGTPILVAADGAGISARELADQNNRLIVEDLVQLGLSYDLFTRTTAGNHYRVVQDMFRTVRDNGYMIEQVTRAAISPSTGRTLPDRYIEGTCPICGAEGARGDQCDTCGNQLDPTDLINPRSRINGETPEFVESTHYFLDLPALADALSAWLDDRDRSGTWRPNVIKFSKNFLEDIRPRAMTRDIDWGIPVPGWEDQPGKRLYVWFDAVIGYLSASIEWARRTGDPEAWRQWWNDPEALTYYFMGKDNIVFHSQIWPAELLGYNGQGSKGGQPGDLGVLNLPTEVVSSEFLTMEGKKFSSSHGIVIYVRDMLSRYQADALRYFISAAGPESSDADFTWAEFVRRTNGELVAGWGNLVNRTASMIHKKFGEIPAPGELQDIDRALLDAIAAGFDEVGDLIRHHRQKAALAAAMRLVGEANKYVADTEPFKLKAPEERERLATVLWTLAQAVADLNLMLSPFLPHAANDVDRVMGGSGEIAPMPYIKEVEELDPEVLPADFEGRTGYPVITGDYTNVPTWERHDIVVGTPIEKPTPVFQKLDEAIVEEELARYAESRPDDVTGA
;
A
#
# COMPACT_ATOMS: atom_id res chain seq x y z
N MET A 1 -9.12 -19.92 11.59
CA MET A 1 -9.01 -19.46 10.17
C MET A 1 -10.06 -18.36 9.99
N SER A 2 -9.64 -17.14 9.69
CA SER A 2 -10.55 -16.00 9.47
C SER A 2 -10.38 -15.52 8.03
N ARG A 3 -11.42 -14.88 7.48
CA ARG A 3 -11.29 -14.15 6.22
C ARG A 3 -10.80 -12.74 6.48
N ILE A 4 -9.78 -12.32 5.76
CA ILE A 4 -9.11 -11.04 5.92
C ILE A 4 -9.10 -10.30 4.59
N LEU A 5 -9.78 -9.16 4.54
CA LEU A 5 -9.62 -8.20 3.46
C LEU A 5 -8.47 -7.25 3.80
N SER A 6 -7.44 -7.23 2.96
CA SER A 6 -6.37 -6.24 3.00
C SER A 6 -6.60 -5.23 1.88
N ALA A 7 -7.28 -4.14 2.20
CA ALA A 7 -7.63 -3.06 1.29
C ALA A 7 -6.53 -2.00 1.31
N VAL A 8 -5.87 -1.77 0.18
CA VAL A 8 -4.71 -0.89 0.10
C VAL A 8 -5.07 0.37 -0.68
N ALA A 9 -4.75 1.55 -0.13
CA ALA A 9 -5.11 2.84 -0.72
C ALA A 9 -4.69 2.94 -2.19
N TRP A 10 -5.60 3.46 -3.01
CA TRP A 10 -5.45 3.58 -4.45
C TRP A 10 -4.54 4.75 -4.81
N PRO A 11 -3.37 4.52 -5.44
CA PRO A 11 -2.52 5.60 -5.91
C PRO A 11 -3.10 6.30 -7.15
N TYR A 12 -3.05 7.64 -7.18
CA TYR A 12 -3.41 8.40 -8.38
C TYR A 12 -2.50 8.06 -9.57
N ALA A 13 -3.08 7.85 -10.74
CA ALA A 13 -2.34 7.62 -12.00
C ALA A 13 -1.87 8.93 -12.67
N ASN A 14 -1.43 9.91 -11.89
CA ASN A 14 -0.94 11.20 -12.36
C ASN A 14 0.58 11.26 -12.56
N GLY A 15 1.29 10.16 -12.33
CA GLY A 15 2.74 10.01 -12.47
C GLY A 15 3.25 8.73 -11.81
N PRO A 16 4.54 8.41 -11.96
CA PRO A 16 5.17 7.25 -11.32
C PRO A 16 5.17 7.39 -9.79
N ARG A 17 5.25 6.27 -9.08
CA ARG A 17 5.25 6.25 -7.61
C ARG A 17 6.64 6.51 -7.05
N HIS A 18 6.72 7.34 -6.02
CA HIS A 18 7.95 7.53 -5.25
C HIS A 18 7.97 6.63 -4.00
N ILE A 19 9.16 6.46 -3.40
CA ILE A 19 9.35 5.55 -2.27
C ILE A 19 8.49 5.91 -1.05
N GLY A 20 8.10 7.18 -0.86
CA GLY A 20 7.19 7.60 0.20
C GLY A 20 5.78 7.00 0.06
N HIS A 21 5.28 6.79 -1.16
CA HIS A 21 4.00 6.12 -1.38
C HIS A 21 4.04 4.65 -0.92
N VAL A 22 5.06 3.89 -1.39
CA VAL A 22 5.16 2.47 -1.04
C VAL A 22 5.57 2.25 0.42
N ALA A 23 6.18 3.24 1.08
CA ALA A 23 6.41 3.24 2.51
C ALA A 23 5.11 3.49 3.32
N GLY A 24 4.19 4.28 2.76
CA GLY A 24 2.91 4.57 3.40
C GLY A 24 1.91 3.44 3.33
N PHE A 25 1.72 2.85 2.16
CA PHE A 25 0.68 1.83 1.96
C PHE A 25 1.21 0.47 1.47
N GLY A 26 2.24 0.45 0.59
CA GLY A 26 2.61 -0.74 -0.17
C GLY A 26 3.30 -1.82 0.66
N VAL A 27 4.50 -1.56 1.17
CA VAL A 27 5.29 -2.55 1.94
C VAL A 27 4.57 -2.95 3.23
N PRO A 28 3.98 -2.03 4.02
CA PRO A 28 3.27 -2.41 5.24
C PRO A 28 2.11 -3.38 5.01
N SER A 29 1.29 -3.14 3.99
CA SER A 29 0.17 -4.02 3.66
C SER A 29 0.62 -5.39 3.14
N ASP A 30 1.70 -5.43 2.36
CA ASP A 30 2.24 -6.68 1.82
C ASP A 30 2.85 -7.57 2.91
N VAL A 31 3.65 -7.00 3.82
CA VAL A 31 4.20 -7.73 4.97
C VAL A 31 3.08 -8.35 5.81
N PHE A 32 2.05 -7.56 6.11
CA PHE A 32 0.88 -8.05 6.85
C PHE A 32 0.16 -9.18 6.09
N SER A 33 -0.14 -8.99 4.81
CA SER A 33 -0.90 -9.95 4.00
C SER A 33 -0.14 -11.27 3.82
N ARG A 34 1.18 -11.21 3.57
CA ARG A 34 2.04 -12.40 3.49
C ARG A 34 2.03 -13.18 4.79
N TYR A 35 2.26 -12.50 5.92
CA TYR A 35 2.21 -13.13 7.24
C TYR A 35 0.85 -13.77 7.52
N MET A 36 -0.26 -13.07 7.24
CA MET A 36 -1.59 -13.58 7.55
C MET A 36 -1.93 -14.84 6.72
N ARG A 37 -1.48 -14.91 5.45
CA ARG A 37 -1.59 -16.13 4.64
C ARG A 37 -0.80 -17.28 5.28
N MET A 38 0.43 -17.04 5.70
CA MET A 38 1.27 -18.03 6.39
C MET A 38 0.70 -18.45 7.75
N ALA A 39 0.02 -17.56 8.44
CA ALA A 39 -0.71 -17.84 9.70
C ALA A 39 -2.03 -18.61 9.47
N GLY A 40 -2.33 -19.02 8.23
CA GLY A 40 -3.48 -19.87 7.89
C GLY A 40 -4.80 -19.12 7.74
N HIS A 41 -4.77 -17.81 7.51
CA HIS A 41 -5.96 -17.02 7.19
C HIS A 41 -6.19 -16.98 5.67
N ASP A 42 -7.47 -16.80 5.30
CA ASP A 42 -7.88 -16.60 3.92
C ASP A 42 -7.85 -15.09 3.60
N VAL A 43 -6.82 -14.65 2.89
CA VAL A 43 -6.52 -13.23 2.65
C VAL A 43 -6.88 -12.84 1.23
N LEU A 44 -7.64 -11.76 1.09
CA LEU A 44 -7.89 -11.07 -0.18
C LEU A 44 -7.24 -9.67 -0.12
N MET A 45 -6.11 -9.50 -0.80
CA MET A 45 -5.39 -8.23 -0.87
C MET A 45 -5.73 -7.51 -2.18
N VAL A 46 -6.38 -6.36 -2.10
CA VAL A 46 -6.86 -5.61 -3.26
C VAL A 46 -6.44 -4.15 -3.26
N SER A 47 -6.23 -3.61 -4.45
CA SER A 47 -6.01 -2.19 -4.73
C SER A 47 -6.18 -1.91 -6.24
N GLY A 48 -5.75 -0.74 -6.67
CA GLY A 48 -5.72 -0.35 -8.08
C GLY A 48 -5.23 1.08 -8.25
N THR A 49 -5.17 1.55 -9.50
CA THR A 49 -4.89 2.95 -9.80
C THR A 49 -6.16 3.79 -9.75
N ASP A 50 -6.10 4.90 -9.01
CA ASP A 50 -7.10 5.96 -9.04
C ASP A 50 -6.84 6.85 -10.27
N GLU A 51 -7.76 6.82 -11.23
CA GLU A 51 -7.57 7.39 -12.56
C GLU A 51 -8.56 8.51 -12.90
N HIS A 52 -9.43 8.86 -11.97
CA HIS A 52 -10.43 9.90 -12.15
C HIS A 52 -10.05 11.22 -11.49
N GLY A 53 -10.87 12.23 -11.74
CA GLY A 53 -10.81 13.52 -11.06
C GLY A 53 -9.78 14.51 -11.60
N THR A 54 -9.75 15.65 -10.95
CA THR A 54 -8.96 16.82 -11.33
C THR A 54 -7.45 16.58 -11.39
N PRO A 55 -6.81 15.75 -10.52
CA PRO A 55 -5.36 15.52 -10.60
C PRO A 55 -4.92 14.90 -11.93
N ILE A 56 -5.74 14.02 -12.51
CA ILE A 56 -5.46 13.41 -13.81
C ILE A 56 -5.62 14.43 -14.93
N LEU A 57 -6.71 15.22 -14.90
CA LEU A 57 -6.95 16.27 -15.90
C LEU A 57 -5.83 17.31 -15.94
N VAL A 58 -5.41 17.82 -14.76
CA VAL A 58 -4.32 18.81 -14.67
C VAL A 58 -3.01 18.24 -15.24
N ALA A 59 -2.70 16.98 -14.91
CA ALA A 59 -1.50 16.33 -15.40
C ALA A 59 -1.56 16.08 -16.91
N ALA A 60 -2.72 15.65 -17.45
CA ALA A 60 -2.96 15.42 -18.86
C ALA A 60 -2.88 16.72 -19.67
N ASP A 61 -3.54 17.79 -19.20
CA ASP A 61 -3.46 19.12 -19.81
C ASP A 61 -2.00 19.63 -19.86
N GLY A 62 -1.25 19.45 -18.77
CA GLY A 62 0.18 19.82 -18.71
C GLY A 62 1.07 19.02 -19.67
N ALA A 63 0.71 17.77 -19.93
CA ALA A 63 1.42 16.88 -20.86
C ALA A 63 0.92 17.02 -22.33
N GLY A 64 -0.19 17.70 -22.56
CA GLY A 64 -0.78 17.86 -23.90
C GLY A 64 -1.38 16.57 -24.49
N ILE A 65 -1.82 15.64 -23.63
CA ILE A 65 -2.44 14.37 -23.99
C ILE A 65 -3.82 14.23 -23.36
N SER A 66 -4.60 13.23 -23.77
CA SER A 66 -5.90 12.96 -23.12
C SER A 66 -5.73 12.37 -21.71
N ALA A 67 -6.75 12.56 -20.85
CA ALA A 67 -6.78 11.96 -19.52
C ALA A 67 -6.68 10.43 -19.58
N ARG A 68 -7.32 9.80 -20.58
CA ARG A 68 -7.22 8.36 -20.84
C ARG A 68 -5.78 7.93 -21.14
N GLU A 69 -5.10 8.60 -22.07
CA GLU A 69 -3.72 8.25 -22.41
C GLU A 69 -2.79 8.40 -21.22
N LEU A 70 -2.95 9.46 -20.42
CA LEU A 70 -2.16 9.65 -19.21
C LEU A 70 -2.40 8.51 -18.20
N ALA A 71 -3.69 8.17 -17.96
CA ALA A 71 -4.07 7.10 -17.04
C ALA A 71 -3.52 5.74 -17.51
N ASP A 72 -3.66 5.40 -18.80
CA ASP A 72 -3.16 4.15 -19.37
C ASP A 72 -1.63 4.02 -19.25
N GLN A 73 -0.89 5.10 -19.53
CA GLN A 73 0.57 5.12 -19.40
C GLN A 73 1.01 4.94 -17.95
N ASN A 74 0.45 5.72 -17.02
CA ASN A 74 0.85 5.67 -15.62
C ASN A 74 0.38 4.41 -14.91
N ASN A 75 -0.80 3.86 -15.26
CA ASN A 75 -1.24 2.56 -14.74
C ASN A 75 -0.19 1.49 -15.03
N ARG A 76 0.28 1.37 -16.30
CA ARG A 76 1.29 0.40 -16.69
C ARG A 76 2.60 0.58 -15.92
N LEU A 77 3.08 1.82 -15.79
CA LEU A 77 4.28 2.14 -15.02
C LEU A 77 4.15 1.74 -13.54
N ILE A 78 3.00 2.04 -12.93
CA ILE A 78 2.73 1.71 -11.51
C ILE A 78 2.67 0.20 -11.33
N VAL A 79 1.96 -0.52 -12.20
CA VAL A 79 1.85 -1.98 -12.17
C VAL A 79 3.24 -2.65 -12.25
N GLU A 80 4.10 -2.18 -13.17
CA GLU A 80 5.47 -2.67 -13.30
C GLU A 80 6.30 -2.44 -12.03
N ASP A 81 6.24 -1.23 -11.46
CA ASP A 81 6.98 -0.86 -10.26
C ASP A 81 6.56 -1.71 -9.04
N LEU A 82 5.26 -1.94 -8.86
CA LEU A 82 4.72 -2.69 -7.71
C LEU A 82 5.01 -4.19 -7.81
N VAL A 83 4.98 -4.76 -9.03
CA VAL A 83 5.39 -6.16 -9.25
C VAL A 83 6.88 -6.35 -8.99
N GLN A 84 7.74 -5.44 -9.47
CA GLN A 84 9.17 -5.50 -9.20
C GLN A 84 9.50 -5.36 -7.70
N LEU A 85 8.73 -4.55 -6.97
CA LEU A 85 8.84 -4.43 -5.52
C LEU A 85 8.31 -5.67 -4.78
N GLY A 86 7.58 -6.55 -5.46
CA GLY A 86 7.07 -7.81 -4.93
C GLY A 86 5.82 -7.67 -4.06
N LEU A 87 4.92 -6.72 -4.35
CA LEU A 87 3.67 -6.55 -3.60
C LEU A 87 2.62 -7.60 -4.03
N SER A 88 2.23 -8.47 -3.11
CA SER A 88 1.46 -9.69 -3.35
C SER A 88 -0.05 -9.47 -3.43
N TYR A 89 -0.50 -8.59 -4.31
CA TYR A 89 -1.92 -8.37 -4.55
C TYR A 89 -2.60 -9.62 -5.17
N ASP A 90 -3.78 -9.99 -4.66
CA ASP A 90 -4.68 -10.93 -5.33
C ASP A 90 -5.29 -10.28 -6.58
N LEU A 91 -5.61 -8.97 -6.48
CA LEU A 91 -5.91 -8.14 -7.62
C LEU A 91 -5.50 -6.67 -7.37
N PHE A 92 -4.68 -6.13 -8.27
CA PHE A 92 -4.47 -4.70 -8.42
C PHE A 92 -5.01 -4.30 -9.79
N THR A 93 -6.09 -3.50 -9.80
CA THR A 93 -6.84 -3.13 -11.00
C THR A 93 -6.84 -1.61 -11.24
N ARG A 94 -7.94 -1.03 -11.74
CA ARG A 94 -8.03 0.39 -12.08
C ARG A 94 -9.46 0.92 -11.95
N THR A 95 -9.64 2.20 -11.61
CA THR A 95 -10.98 2.81 -11.50
C THR A 95 -11.64 3.06 -12.85
N THR A 96 -10.89 3.07 -13.95
CA THR A 96 -11.48 3.19 -15.31
C THR A 96 -11.95 1.86 -15.89
N ALA A 97 -11.97 0.76 -15.12
CA ALA A 97 -12.56 -0.51 -15.54
C ALA A 97 -14.10 -0.44 -15.52
N GLY A 98 -14.77 -1.05 -16.50
CA GLY A 98 -16.23 -1.09 -16.58
C GLY A 98 -16.87 -1.74 -15.35
N ASN A 99 -16.25 -2.79 -14.80
CA ASN A 99 -16.67 -3.38 -13.52
C ASN A 99 -16.73 -2.33 -12.40
N HIS A 100 -15.75 -1.44 -12.31
CA HIS A 100 -15.75 -0.37 -11.31
C HIS A 100 -16.88 0.62 -11.54
N TYR A 101 -17.09 1.08 -12.79
CA TYR A 101 -18.19 1.97 -13.15
C TYR A 101 -19.55 1.40 -12.72
N ARG A 102 -19.80 0.11 -13.01
CA ARG A 102 -21.04 -0.58 -12.63
C ARG A 102 -21.25 -0.55 -11.11
N VAL A 103 -20.25 -0.98 -10.33
CA VAL A 103 -20.35 -1.07 -8.87
C VAL A 103 -20.55 0.30 -8.24
N VAL A 104 -19.81 1.32 -8.68
CA VAL A 104 -19.93 2.69 -8.15
C VAL A 104 -21.32 3.27 -8.45
N GLN A 105 -21.82 3.08 -9.67
CA GLN A 105 -23.15 3.58 -10.04
C GLN A 105 -24.27 2.86 -9.27
N ASP A 106 -24.13 1.56 -8.99
CA ASP A 106 -25.11 0.80 -8.22
C ASP A 106 -25.10 1.23 -6.75
N MET A 107 -23.91 1.45 -6.16
CA MET A 107 -23.81 2.01 -4.82
C MET A 107 -24.40 3.41 -4.73
N PHE A 108 -24.09 4.28 -5.70
CA PHE A 108 -24.66 5.63 -5.74
C PHE A 108 -26.19 5.62 -5.77
N ARG A 109 -26.80 4.78 -6.64
CA ARG A 109 -28.26 4.65 -6.73
C ARG A 109 -28.87 4.24 -5.39
N THR A 110 -28.29 3.22 -4.74
CA THR A 110 -28.80 2.72 -3.46
C THR A 110 -28.68 3.77 -2.35
N VAL A 111 -27.53 4.45 -2.21
CA VAL A 111 -27.33 5.51 -1.22
C VAL A 111 -28.29 6.68 -1.46
N ARG A 112 -28.53 7.05 -2.74
CA ARG A 112 -29.51 8.08 -3.13
C ARG A 112 -30.93 7.65 -2.78
N ASP A 113 -31.31 6.44 -3.16
CA ASP A 113 -32.67 5.93 -2.98
C ASP A 113 -33.02 5.70 -1.50
N ASN A 114 -32.01 5.43 -0.67
CA ASN A 114 -32.10 5.47 0.79
C ASN A 114 -32.17 6.90 1.38
N GLY A 115 -32.05 7.93 0.51
CA GLY A 115 -32.21 9.34 0.88
C GLY A 115 -30.96 10.02 1.44
N TYR A 116 -29.78 9.38 1.39
CA TYR A 116 -28.54 9.97 1.89
C TYR A 116 -27.75 10.79 0.87
N MET A 117 -28.17 10.82 -0.40
CA MET A 117 -27.72 11.80 -1.39
C MET A 117 -28.77 12.90 -1.53
N ILE A 118 -28.41 14.12 -1.15
CA ILE A 118 -29.28 15.31 -1.20
C ILE A 118 -28.79 16.28 -2.26
N GLU A 119 -29.72 16.85 -3.03
CA GLU A 119 -29.37 17.89 -4.00
C GLU A 119 -29.22 19.26 -3.31
N GLN A 120 -28.13 19.96 -3.64
CA GLN A 120 -27.91 21.32 -3.18
C GLN A 120 -27.36 22.17 -4.33
N VAL A 121 -27.80 23.43 -4.37
CA VAL A 121 -27.26 24.43 -5.30
C VAL A 121 -26.00 25.02 -4.68
N THR A 122 -24.93 25.03 -5.44
CA THR A 122 -23.64 25.62 -5.10
C THR A 122 -23.16 26.54 -6.21
N ARG A 123 -21.97 27.07 -6.12
CA ARG A 123 -21.38 27.96 -7.14
C ARG A 123 -20.18 27.30 -7.77
N ALA A 124 -20.27 26.99 -9.07
CA ALA A 124 -19.16 26.50 -9.87
C ALA A 124 -18.36 27.66 -10.45
N ALA A 125 -17.04 27.53 -10.47
CA ALA A 125 -16.16 28.49 -11.11
C ALA A 125 -16.04 28.20 -12.61
N ILE A 126 -16.16 29.26 -13.43
CA ILE A 126 -16.02 29.21 -14.89
C ILE A 126 -14.95 30.21 -15.34
N SER A 127 -14.15 29.81 -16.32
CA SER A 127 -13.24 30.71 -17.03
C SER A 127 -14.04 31.61 -17.96
N PRO A 128 -14.05 32.95 -17.76
CA PRO A 128 -14.84 33.86 -18.60
C PRO A 128 -14.43 33.83 -20.07
N SER A 129 -13.14 33.67 -20.35
CA SER A 129 -12.61 33.70 -21.71
C SER A 129 -12.90 32.43 -22.51
N THR A 130 -13.02 31.28 -21.84
CA THR A 130 -13.17 29.97 -22.50
C THR A 130 -14.54 29.33 -22.29
N GLY A 131 -15.31 29.80 -21.29
CA GLY A 131 -16.56 29.15 -20.86
C GLY A 131 -16.34 27.80 -20.19
N ARG A 132 -15.09 27.36 -19.99
CA ARG A 132 -14.76 26.08 -19.37
C ARG A 132 -14.95 26.15 -17.85
N THR A 133 -15.55 25.11 -17.30
CA THR A 133 -15.62 24.93 -15.85
C THR A 133 -14.21 24.71 -15.30
N LEU A 134 -13.90 25.36 -14.19
CA LEU A 134 -12.62 25.29 -13.49
C LEU A 134 -12.81 24.46 -12.21
N PRO A 135 -12.51 23.16 -12.24
CA PRO A 135 -12.53 22.33 -11.04
C PRO A 135 -11.56 22.84 -9.98
N ASP A 136 -11.79 22.45 -8.74
CA ASP A 136 -11.16 22.94 -7.51
C ASP A 136 -9.65 23.24 -7.62
N ARG A 137 -8.88 22.31 -8.23
CA ARG A 137 -7.40 22.45 -8.38
C ARG A 137 -6.94 23.32 -9.53
N TYR A 138 -7.86 23.75 -10.39
CA TYR A 138 -7.58 24.75 -11.41
C TYR A 138 -7.67 26.19 -10.88
N ILE A 139 -8.08 26.35 -9.61
CA ILE A 139 -8.22 27.65 -8.95
C ILE A 139 -7.22 27.71 -7.80
N GLU A 140 -6.58 28.87 -7.68
CA GLU A 140 -5.73 29.19 -6.55
C GLU A 140 -6.07 30.59 -6.03
N GLY A 141 -5.74 30.83 -4.77
CA GLY A 141 -5.94 32.13 -4.14
C GLY A 141 -5.31 32.17 -2.76
N THR A 142 -5.66 33.17 -1.96
CA THR A 142 -5.21 33.27 -0.58
C THR A 142 -6.15 32.48 0.34
N CYS A 143 -5.60 31.63 1.19
CA CYS A 143 -6.36 30.84 2.16
C CYS A 143 -7.06 31.77 3.19
N PRO A 144 -8.38 31.69 3.37
CA PRO A 144 -9.09 32.53 4.32
C PRO A 144 -8.78 32.17 5.79
N ILE A 145 -8.23 30.98 6.04
CA ILE A 145 -7.97 30.45 7.38
C ILE A 145 -6.58 30.83 7.88
N CYS A 146 -5.53 30.59 7.07
CA CYS A 146 -4.15 30.83 7.50
C CYS A 146 -3.44 31.98 6.75
N GLY A 147 -4.07 32.58 5.73
CA GLY A 147 -3.50 33.67 4.94
C GLY A 147 -2.41 33.24 3.95
N ALA A 148 -2.15 31.96 3.76
CA ALA A 148 -1.16 31.47 2.81
C ALA A 148 -1.60 31.77 1.37
N GLU A 149 -0.69 32.27 0.54
CA GLU A 149 -0.89 32.45 -0.90
C GLU A 149 -0.77 31.12 -1.62
N GLY A 150 -1.43 30.98 -2.78
CA GLY A 150 -1.39 29.78 -3.62
C GLY A 150 -2.18 28.60 -3.05
N ALA A 151 -3.09 28.83 -2.10
CA ALA A 151 -4.01 27.79 -1.63
C ALA A 151 -4.91 27.32 -2.77
N ARG A 152 -5.14 26.01 -2.86
CA ARG A 152 -5.99 25.39 -3.88
C ARG A 152 -7.47 25.52 -3.51
N GLY A 153 -8.34 25.41 -4.51
CA GLY A 153 -9.79 25.48 -4.28
C GLY A 153 -10.37 24.30 -3.49
N ASP A 154 -9.65 23.20 -3.34
CA ASP A 154 -10.07 22.02 -2.56
C ASP A 154 -9.40 21.94 -1.18
N GLN A 155 -8.16 22.41 -1.07
CA GLN A 155 -7.39 22.31 0.16
C GLN A 155 -6.24 23.32 0.20
N CYS A 156 -5.91 23.81 1.38
CA CYS A 156 -4.71 24.61 1.59
C CYS A 156 -3.51 23.70 1.90
N ASP A 157 -2.48 23.73 1.05
CA ASP A 157 -1.26 22.94 1.23
C ASP A 157 -0.49 23.32 2.50
N THR A 158 -0.67 24.54 3.03
CA THR A 158 0.03 25.04 4.21
C THR A 158 -0.62 24.60 5.52
N CYS A 159 -1.94 24.77 5.67
CA CYS A 159 -2.64 24.45 6.93
C CYS A 159 -3.45 23.16 6.87
N GLY A 160 -3.55 22.51 5.70
CA GLY A 160 -4.25 21.25 5.52
C GLY A 160 -5.78 21.34 5.56
N ASN A 161 -6.35 22.54 5.77
CA ASN A 161 -7.80 22.70 5.81
C ASN A 161 -8.42 22.54 4.42
N GLN A 162 -9.58 21.88 4.37
CA GLN A 162 -10.39 21.80 3.17
C GLN A 162 -11.02 23.17 2.87
N LEU A 163 -11.08 23.52 1.60
CA LEU A 163 -11.60 24.76 1.08
C LEU A 163 -12.63 24.48 -0.02
N ASP A 164 -13.42 25.50 -0.32
CA ASP A 164 -14.20 25.59 -1.55
C ASP A 164 -13.61 26.73 -2.40
N PRO A 165 -13.64 26.66 -3.75
CA PRO A 165 -13.18 27.75 -4.61
C PRO A 165 -13.77 29.12 -4.28
N THR A 166 -15.01 29.14 -3.77
CA THR A 166 -15.70 30.37 -3.34
C THR A 166 -15.15 30.96 -2.04
N ASP A 167 -14.44 30.18 -1.24
CA ASP A 167 -13.85 30.62 0.03
C ASP A 167 -12.53 31.37 -0.17
N LEU A 168 -11.84 31.13 -1.30
CA LEU A 168 -10.54 31.72 -1.58
C LEU A 168 -10.64 33.25 -1.71
N ILE A 169 -9.67 33.93 -1.10
CA ILE A 169 -9.48 35.36 -1.29
C ILE A 169 -8.70 35.58 -2.59
N ASN A 170 -9.21 36.46 -3.47
CA ASN A 170 -8.65 36.74 -4.80
C ASN A 170 -8.42 35.48 -5.65
N PRO A 171 -9.45 34.65 -5.92
CA PRO A 171 -9.31 33.44 -6.70
C PRO A 171 -8.87 33.74 -8.12
N ARG A 172 -7.98 32.90 -8.66
CA ARG A 172 -7.46 32.98 -10.03
C ARG A 172 -7.42 31.59 -10.67
N SER A 173 -7.71 31.57 -11.97
CA SER A 173 -7.47 30.37 -12.78
C SER A 173 -5.97 30.10 -12.95
N ARG A 174 -5.53 28.88 -12.68
CA ARG A 174 -4.16 28.45 -12.90
C ARG A 174 -3.82 28.24 -14.38
N ILE A 175 -4.84 28.18 -15.25
CA ILE A 175 -4.64 27.96 -16.69
C ILE A 175 -4.18 29.26 -17.35
N ASN A 176 -4.85 30.38 -17.02
CA ASN A 176 -4.66 31.64 -17.72
C ASN A 176 -4.56 32.86 -16.79
N GLY A 177 -4.60 32.67 -15.46
CA GLY A 177 -4.47 33.75 -14.46
C GLY A 177 -5.69 34.65 -14.32
N GLU A 178 -6.78 34.42 -15.07
CA GLU A 178 -7.99 35.26 -14.98
C GLU A 178 -8.81 34.99 -13.70
N THR A 179 -9.57 35.99 -13.27
CA THR A 179 -10.51 35.82 -12.16
C THR A 179 -11.71 35.00 -12.65
N PRO A 180 -12.02 33.86 -12.02
CA PRO A 180 -13.15 33.05 -12.43
C PRO A 180 -14.49 33.76 -12.16
N GLU A 181 -15.49 33.47 -13.00
CA GLU A 181 -16.89 33.79 -12.70
C GLU A 181 -17.52 32.59 -11.98
N PHE A 182 -18.42 32.89 -11.02
CA PHE A 182 -19.12 31.87 -10.27
C PHE A 182 -20.59 31.81 -10.69
N VAL A 183 -21.01 30.65 -11.20
CA VAL A 183 -22.39 30.37 -11.64
C VAL A 183 -23.04 29.34 -10.73
N GLU A 184 -24.38 29.36 -10.65
CA GLU A 184 -25.10 28.32 -9.91
C GLU A 184 -24.95 26.97 -10.59
N SER A 185 -24.67 25.94 -9.78
CA SER A 185 -24.58 24.55 -10.19
C SER A 185 -25.20 23.65 -9.14
N THR A 186 -26.00 22.67 -9.56
CA THR A 186 -26.61 21.71 -8.65
C THR A 186 -25.72 20.49 -8.54
N HIS A 187 -25.49 20.03 -7.30
CA HIS A 187 -24.69 18.85 -6.99
C HIS A 187 -25.40 17.94 -5.98
N TYR A 188 -25.08 16.65 -6.03
CA TYR A 188 -25.41 15.71 -4.96
C TYR A 188 -24.39 15.83 -3.84
N PHE A 189 -24.91 15.86 -2.62
CA PHE A 189 -24.15 15.86 -1.38
C PHE A 189 -24.47 14.64 -0.55
N LEU A 190 -23.46 13.93 -0.06
CA LEU A 190 -23.63 12.90 0.96
C LEU A 190 -24.04 13.59 2.27
N ASP A 191 -25.20 13.23 2.78
CA ASP A 191 -25.77 13.78 4.02
C ASP A 191 -25.11 13.14 5.24
N LEU A 192 -23.84 13.50 5.48
CA LEU A 192 -23.07 13.01 6.63
C LEU A 192 -23.74 13.27 7.97
N PRO A 193 -24.42 14.43 8.21
CA PRO A 193 -25.19 14.63 9.44
C PRO A 193 -26.24 13.56 9.71
N ALA A 194 -26.91 13.06 8.66
CA ALA A 194 -27.89 11.97 8.81
C ALA A 194 -27.26 10.61 9.17
N LEU A 195 -25.94 10.48 9.04
CA LEU A 195 -25.15 9.29 9.33
C LEU A 195 -24.29 9.44 10.60
N ALA A 196 -24.26 10.65 11.21
CA ALA A 196 -23.33 11.01 12.28
C ALA A 196 -23.45 10.10 13.52
N ASP A 197 -24.67 9.78 13.97
CA ASP A 197 -24.87 8.93 15.14
C ASP A 197 -24.37 7.49 14.89
N ALA A 198 -24.62 6.95 13.71
CA ALA A 198 -24.15 5.63 13.32
C ALA A 198 -22.62 5.57 13.18
N LEU A 199 -22.01 6.62 12.59
CA LEU A 199 -20.56 6.77 12.51
C LEU A 199 -19.92 6.87 13.91
N SER A 200 -20.53 7.68 14.81
CA SER A 200 -20.03 7.83 16.18
C SER A 200 -20.09 6.51 16.94
N ALA A 201 -21.20 5.80 16.85
CA ALA A 201 -21.37 4.50 17.50
C ALA A 201 -20.34 3.46 17.00
N TRP A 202 -20.09 3.42 15.70
CA TRP A 202 -19.08 2.56 15.11
C TRP A 202 -17.66 2.95 15.57
N LEU A 203 -17.30 4.23 15.55
CA LEU A 203 -15.98 4.71 16.02
C LEU A 203 -15.77 4.44 17.51
N ASP A 204 -16.81 4.56 18.34
CA ASP A 204 -16.74 4.23 19.76
C ASP A 204 -16.49 2.73 20.00
N ASP A 205 -17.07 1.89 19.14
CA ASP A 205 -16.80 0.45 19.18
C ASP A 205 -15.35 0.13 18.78
N ARG A 206 -14.83 0.80 17.73
CA ARG A 206 -13.42 0.64 17.31
C ARG A 206 -12.45 1.17 18.36
N ASP A 207 -12.74 2.27 19.00
CA ASP A 207 -11.94 2.81 20.11
C ASP A 207 -11.87 1.82 21.30
N ARG A 208 -13.00 1.24 21.66
CA ARG A 208 -13.05 0.20 22.71
C ARG A 208 -12.28 -1.06 22.37
N SER A 209 -12.17 -1.42 21.10
CA SER A 209 -11.35 -2.57 20.67
C SER A 209 -9.87 -2.37 20.96
N GLY A 210 -9.39 -1.12 20.98
CA GLY A 210 -8.02 -0.76 21.28
C GLY A 210 -7.00 -1.17 20.21
N THR A 211 -7.45 -1.58 19.01
CA THR A 211 -6.57 -2.03 17.93
C THR A 211 -6.06 -0.89 17.08
N TRP A 212 -6.86 0.16 16.91
CA TRP A 212 -6.48 1.31 16.08
C TRP A 212 -5.39 2.16 16.74
N ARG A 213 -4.54 2.76 15.94
CA ARG A 213 -3.57 3.76 16.41
C ARG A 213 -4.28 4.95 17.03
N PRO A 214 -3.84 5.45 18.21
CA PRO A 214 -4.55 6.53 18.94
C PRO A 214 -4.72 7.82 18.15
N ASN A 215 -3.76 8.17 17.28
CA ASN A 215 -3.85 9.35 16.42
C ASN A 215 -4.99 9.23 15.40
N VAL A 216 -5.24 8.05 14.85
CA VAL A 216 -6.31 7.79 13.88
C VAL A 216 -7.68 7.95 14.55
N ILE A 217 -7.89 7.32 15.71
CA ILE A 217 -9.14 7.43 16.47
C ILE A 217 -9.40 8.89 16.87
N LYS A 218 -8.38 9.57 17.41
CA LYS A 218 -8.53 10.97 17.83
C LYS A 218 -8.90 11.90 16.66
N PHE A 219 -8.20 11.75 15.53
CA PHE A 219 -8.52 12.50 14.31
C PHE A 219 -9.95 12.25 13.85
N SER A 220 -10.35 10.98 13.82
CA SER A 220 -11.67 10.57 13.34
C SER A 220 -12.81 11.10 14.22
N LYS A 221 -12.64 11.07 15.54
CA LYS A 221 -13.63 11.63 16.48
C LYS A 221 -13.74 13.15 16.40
N ASN A 222 -12.62 13.86 16.27
CA ASN A 222 -12.63 15.32 16.15
C ASN A 222 -13.37 15.78 14.89
N PHE A 223 -13.31 15.01 13.79
CA PHE A 223 -14.03 15.36 12.56
C PHE A 223 -15.56 15.34 12.74
N LEU A 224 -16.09 14.51 13.64
CA LEU A 224 -17.54 14.42 13.90
C LEU A 224 -18.09 15.66 14.62
N GLU A 225 -17.25 16.49 15.25
CA GLU A 225 -17.69 17.67 16.00
C GLU A 225 -18.31 18.75 15.09
N ASP A 226 -17.89 18.86 13.83
CA ASP A 226 -18.43 19.81 12.83
C ASP A 226 -18.71 19.09 11.50
N ILE A 227 -19.51 18.02 11.56
CA ILE A 227 -19.84 17.21 10.39
C ILE A 227 -20.85 17.94 9.49
N ARG A 228 -20.52 18.05 8.20
CA ARG A 228 -21.32 18.74 7.18
C ARG A 228 -21.53 17.87 5.97
N PRO A 229 -22.60 18.09 5.17
CA PRO A 229 -22.78 17.42 3.89
C PRO A 229 -21.56 17.64 2.98
N ARG A 230 -21.18 16.62 2.24
CA ARG A 230 -20.05 16.67 1.30
C ARG A 230 -20.52 16.46 -0.14
N ALA A 231 -20.08 17.36 -1.03
CA ALA A 231 -20.41 17.26 -2.45
C ALA A 231 -19.75 16.00 -3.08
N MET A 232 -20.59 15.16 -3.68
CA MET A 232 -20.21 13.90 -4.31
C MET A 232 -20.33 13.91 -5.83
N THR A 233 -20.55 15.09 -6.41
CA THR A 233 -20.50 15.32 -7.86
C THR A 233 -19.68 16.55 -8.18
N ARG A 234 -19.17 16.61 -9.41
CA ARG A 234 -18.36 17.74 -9.90
C ARG A 234 -18.73 18.07 -11.35
N ASP A 235 -18.53 19.35 -11.69
CA ASP A 235 -18.62 19.86 -13.06
C ASP A 235 -17.30 19.60 -13.78
N ILE A 236 -17.10 18.37 -14.24
CA ILE A 236 -15.95 17.91 -15.03
C ILE A 236 -16.42 16.90 -16.07
N ASP A 237 -15.63 16.72 -17.11
CA ASP A 237 -15.92 15.81 -18.22
C ASP A 237 -15.20 14.45 -18.12
N TRP A 238 -14.31 14.27 -17.13
CA TRP A 238 -13.56 13.04 -16.87
C TRP A 238 -13.93 12.41 -15.53
N GLY A 239 -14.46 11.19 -15.56
CA GLY A 239 -14.91 10.43 -14.38
C GLY A 239 -16.17 9.64 -14.66
N ILE A 240 -16.76 9.05 -13.62
CA ILE A 240 -17.96 8.23 -13.72
C ILE A 240 -19.22 9.11 -13.90
N PRO A 241 -20.04 8.89 -14.95
CA PRO A 241 -21.29 9.62 -15.13
C PRO A 241 -22.25 9.44 -13.95
N VAL A 242 -22.95 10.51 -13.58
CA VAL A 242 -23.91 10.52 -12.46
C VAL A 242 -25.21 9.81 -12.88
N PRO A 243 -25.60 8.71 -12.21
CA PRO A 243 -26.86 8.03 -12.53
C PRO A 243 -28.08 8.92 -12.29
N GLY A 244 -28.95 9.03 -13.29
CA GLY A 244 -30.14 9.88 -13.27
C GLY A 244 -29.91 11.29 -13.80
N TRP A 245 -28.68 11.64 -14.20
CA TRP A 245 -28.33 12.92 -14.85
C TRP A 245 -27.70 12.69 -16.24
N GLU A 246 -28.25 11.74 -16.98
CA GLU A 246 -27.77 11.39 -18.33
C GLU A 246 -27.89 12.56 -19.33
N ASP A 247 -28.78 13.53 -19.04
CA ASP A 247 -28.94 14.79 -19.77
C ASP A 247 -27.93 15.88 -19.41
N GLN A 248 -27.07 15.63 -18.42
CA GLN A 248 -26.03 16.53 -17.92
C GLN A 248 -24.60 15.95 -18.15
N PRO A 249 -24.13 15.90 -19.41
CA PRO A 249 -22.89 15.19 -19.75
C PRO A 249 -21.62 15.80 -19.14
N GLY A 250 -21.68 17.00 -18.59
CA GLY A 250 -20.57 17.66 -17.86
C GLY A 250 -20.55 17.35 -16.36
N LYS A 251 -21.38 16.45 -15.87
CA LYS A 251 -21.43 16.07 -14.45
C LYS A 251 -20.82 14.69 -14.24
N ARG A 252 -19.92 14.59 -13.24
CA ARG A 252 -19.30 13.31 -12.85
C ARG A 252 -19.37 13.10 -11.35
N LEU A 253 -19.33 11.85 -10.93
CA LEU A 253 -19.11 11.48 -9.53
C LEU A 253 -17.74 11.97 -9.09
N TYR A 254 -17.66 12.44 -7.85
CA TYR A 254 -16.42 12.94 -7.26
C TYR A 254 -15.45 11.79 -7.00
N VAL A 255 -14.18 12.01 -7.32
CA VAL A 255 -13.14 10.97 -7.22
C VAL A 255 -13.07 10.31 -5.84
N TRP A 256 -13.32 11.03 -4.76
CA TRP A 256 -13.29 10.46 -3.42
C TRP A 256 -14.57 9.67 -3.05
N PHE A 257 -15.66 9.81 -3.80
CA PHE A 257 -16.78 8.88 -3.73
C PHE A 257 -16.44 7.59 -4.47
N ASP A 258 -15.89 7.68 -5.66
CA ASP A 258 -15.64 6.49 -6.47
C ASP A 258 -14.39 5.70 -6.00
N ALA A 259 -13.30 6.37 -5.63
CA ALA A 259 -12.05 5.71 -5.30
C ALA A 259 -12.14 4.76 -4.10
N VAL A 260 -12.90 5.12 -3.05
CA VAL A 260 -13.05 4.25 -1.86
C VAL A 260 -13.95 3.04 -2.14
N ILE A 261 -14.87 3.13 -3.09
CA ILE A 261 -15.65 1.98 -3.59
C ILE A 261 -14.77 0.99 -4.35
N GLY A 262 -13.59 1.43 -4.77
CA GLY A 262 -12.60 0.62 -5.47
C GLY A 262 -12.26 -0.70 -4.77
N TYR A 263 -12.19 -0.71 -3.45
CA TYR A 263 -11.92 -1.93 -2.69
C TYR A 263 -12.99 -3.01 -2.90
N LEU A 264 -14.26 -2.61 -2.90
CA LEU A 264 -15.39 -3.49 -3.17
C LEU A 264 -15.39 -3.93 -4.64
N SER A 265 -15.24 -2.99 -5.57
CA SER A 265 -15.25 -3.30 -6.99
C SER A 265 -14.09 -4.21 -7.40
N ALA A 266 -12.89 -4.02 -6.84
CA ALA A 266 -11.76 -4.91 -7.06
C ALA A 266 -12.01 -6.33 -6.50
N SER A 267 -12.66 -6.44 -5.34
CA SER A 267 -13.04 -7.73 -4.77
C SER A 267 -14.06 -8.46 -5.66
N ILE A 268 -15.04 -7.73 -6.21
CA ILE A 268 -16.02 -8.26 -7.16
C ILE A 268 -15.33 -8.67 -8.47
N GLU A 269 -14.43 -7.84 -8.99
CA GLU A 269 -13.68 -8.15 -10.20
C GLU A 269 -12.82 -9.39 -10.02
N TRP A 270 -12.10 -9.51 -8.89
CA TRP A 270 -11.32 -10.70 -8.54
C TRP A 270 -12.18 -11.96 -8.55
N ALA A 271 -13.35 -11.93 -7.89
CA ALA A 271 -14.28 -13.06 -7.84
C ALA A 271 -14.77 -13.48 -9.24
N ARG A 272 -15.15 -12.50 -10.08
CA ARG A 272 -15.58 -12.75 -11.47
C ARG A 272 -14.47 -13.38 -12.33
N ARG A 273 -13.19 -13.03 -12.05
CA ARG A 273 -12.04 -13.54 -12.80
C ARG A 273 -11.54 -14.91 -12.31
N THR A 274 -11.86 -15.28 -11.07
CA THR A 274 -11.46 -16.58 -10.49
C THR A 274 -12.47 -17.70 -10.68
N GLY A 275 -13.61 -17.40 -11.30
CA GLY A 275 -14.61 -18.39 -11.69
C GLY A 275 -15.75 -18.61 -10.68
N ASP A 276 -15.73 -17.94 -9.53
CA ASP A 276 -16.84 -17.84 -8.58
C ASP A 276 -17.24 -16.37 -8.38
N PRO A 277 -18.18 -15.83 -9.18
CA PRO A 277 -18.56 -14.43 -9.16
C PRO A 277 -19.10 -13.93 -7.81
N GLU A 278 -19.53 -14.82 -6.92
CA GLU A 278 -20.08 -14.48 -5.60
C GLU A 278 -19.07 -14.67 -4.46
N ALA A 279 -17.83 -15.14 -4.75
CA ALA A 279 -16.82 -15.41 -3.72
C ALA A 279 -16.48 -14.19 -2.86
N TRP A 280 -16.48 -12.97 -3.44
CA TRP A 280 -16.20 -11.71 -2.73
C TRP A 280 -17.10 -11.48 -1.52
N ARG A 281 -18.32 -12.03 -1.49
CA ARG A 281 -19.28 -11.89 -0.38
C ARG A 281 -18.73 -12.46 0.93
N GLN A 282 -17.82 -13.42 0.87
CA GLN A 282 -17.20 -14.03 2.03
C GLN A 282 -16.37 -13.03 2.85
N TRP A 283 -15.87 -11.97 2.22
CA TRP A 283 -15.13 -10.88 2.89
C TRP A 283 -16.00 -9.66 3.20
N TRP A 284 -17.08 -9.46 2.44
CA TRP A 284 -17.88 -8.24 2.52
C TRP A 284 -19.22 -8.39 3.22
N ASN A 285 -19.82 -9.57 3.20
CA ASN A 285 -21.13 -9.82 3.81
C ASN A 285 -21.07 -10.75 5.04
N ASP A 286 -19.95 -11.43 5.30
CA ASP A 286 -19.73 -12.24 6.50
C ASP A 286 -19.31 -11.31 7.65
N PRO A 287 -20.10 -11.18 8.75
CA PRO A 287 -19.76 -10.32 9.87
C PRO A 287 -18.50 -10.75 10.64
N GLU A 288 -18.04 -11.99 10.47
CA GLU A 288 -16.80 -12.50 11.07
C GLU A 288 -15.55 -12.18 10.25
N ALA A 289 -15.71 -11.65 9.02
CA ALA A 289 -14.60 -11.21 8.20
C ALA A 289 -13.97 -9.94 8.76
N LEU A 290 -12.64 -9.86 8.71
CA LEU A 290 -11.87 -8.73 9.18
C LEU A 290 -11.37 -7.89 8.00
N THR A 291 -11.56 -6.60 8.06
CA THR A 291 -11.24 -5.69 6.96
C THR A 291 -10.25 -4.62 7.41
N TYR A 292 -9.03 -4.66 6.85
CA TYR A 292 -7.92 -3.76 7.16
C TYR A 292 -7.66 -2.83 5.99
N TYR A 293 -7.59 -1.53 6.27
CA TYR A 293 -7.39 -0.49 5.26
C TYR A 293 -6.05 0.21 5.48
N PHE A 294 -5.12 0.03 4.53
CA PHE A 294 -3.75 0.56 4.61
C PHE A 294 -3.58 1.83 3.78
N MET A 295 -3.06 2.91 4.40
CA MET A 295 -2.95 4.22 3.75
C MET A 295 -1.91 5.12 4.39
N GLY A 296 -1.63 6.26 3.74
CA GLY A 296 -0.98 7.40 4.38
C GLY A 296 -1.96 8.24 5.20
N LYS A 297 -1.46 9.00 6.19
CA LYS A 297 -2.27 9.76 7.15
C LYS A 297 -3.20 10.81 6.52
N ASP A 298 -2.88 11.30 5.34
CA ASP A 298 -3.71 12.24 4.57
C ASP A 298 -5.02 11.63 4.07
N ASN A 299 -5.12 10.29 4.04
CA ASN A 299 -6.30 9.56 3.62
C ASN A 299 -7.19 9.06 4.78
N ILE A 300 -6.85 9.36 6.04
CA ILE A 300 -7.63 8.90 7.20
C ILE A 300 -9.09 9.33 7.09
N VAL A 301 -9.38 10.58 6.72
CA VAL A 301 -10.75 11.12 6.61
C VAL A 301 -11.61 10.31 5.63
N PHE A 302 -11.03 9.86 4.51
CA PHE A 302 -11.77 9.10 3.51
C PHE A 302 -12.12 7.69 3.98
N HIS A 303 -11.33 7.10 4.88
CA HIS A 303 -11.48 5.72 5.36
C HIS A 303 -12.13 5.60 6.74
N SER A 304 -12.12 6.69 7.52
CA SER A 304 -12.79 6.73 8.84
C SER A 304 -14.09 7.52 8.86
N GLN A 305 -14.40 8.24 7.77
CA GLN A 305 -15.61 9.07 7.65
C GLN A 305 -16.39 8.77 6.36
N ILE A 306 -15.79 9.06 5.19
CA ILE A 306 -16.51 9.01 3.90
C ILE A 306 -16.90 7.56 3.57
N TRP A 307 -15.93 6.65 3.51
CA TRP A 307 -16.20 5.26 3.19
C TRP A 307 -17.15 4.57 4.18
N PRO A 308 -16.98 4.67 5.50
CA PRO A 308 -17.98 4.14 6.44
C PRO A 308 -19.36 4.78 6.29
N ALA A 309 -19.43 6.08 5.97
CA ALA A 309 -20.71 6.75 5.71
C ALA A 309 -21.40 6.24 4.44
N GLU A 310 -20.65 5.99 3.37
CA GLU A 310 -21.18 5.36 2.15
C GLU A 310 -21.73 3.96 2.42
N LEU A 311 -20.98 3.15 3.19
CA LEU A 311 -21.40 1.81 3.59
C LEU A 311 -22.66 1.85 4.48
N LEU A 312 -22.71 2.75 5.47
CA LEU A 312 -23.88 2.93 6.34
C LEU A 312 -25.10 3.41 5.54
N GLY A 313 -24.90 4.38 4.64
CA GLY A 313 -25.95 4.87 3.76
C GLY A 313 -26.45 3.79 2.79
N TYR A 314 -25.54 2.97 2.24
CA TYR A 314 -25.87 1.82 1.40
C TYR A 314 -26.65 0.76 2.17
N ASN A 315 -26.24 0.45 3.40
CA ASN A 315 -26.92 -0.52 4.28
C ASN A 315 -28.25 0.00 4.86
N GLY A 316 -28.58 1.29 4.68
CA GLY A 316 -29.77 1.91 5.29
C GLY A 316 -29.67 2.07 6.82
N GLN A 317 -28.46 2.21 7.37
CA GLN A 317 -28.19 2.22 8.81
C GLN A 317 -28.05 3.63 9.44
N GLY A 318 -28.37 4.68 8.70
CA GLY A 318 -28.43 6.05 9.24
C GLY A 318 -29.82 6.43 9.73
N SER A 319 -30.00 7.70 10.13
CA SER A 319 -31.25 8.25 10.70
C SER A 319 -32.46 8.21 9.75
N LYS A 320 -32.22 8.09 8.44
CA LYS A 320 -33.29 7.99 7.42
C LYS A 320 -33.75 6.57 7.18
N GLY A 321 -33.05 5.57 7.71
CA GLY A 321 -33.34 4.15 7.43
C GLY A 321 -32.98 3.75 5.98
N GLY A 322 -33.68 2.78 5.45
CA GLY A 322 -33.46 2.26 4.11
C GLY A 322 -33.22 0.75 4.10
N GLN A 323 -32.79 0.24 2.95
CA GLN A 323 -32.46 -1.19 2.77
C GLN A 323 -31.17 -1.30 1.96
N PRO A 324 -30.35 -2.34 2.20
CA PRO A 324 -29.20 -2.62 1.36
C PRO A 324 -29.66 -2.95 -0.06
N GLY A 325 -28.84 -2.61 -1.06
CA GLY A 325 -29.05 -3.00 -2.44
C GLY A 325 -28.66 -4.46 -2.70
N ASP A 326 -28.51 -4.82 -3.97
CA ASP A 326 -28.24 -6.19 -4.43
C ASP A 326 -26.91 -6.77 -3.93
N LEU A 327 -25.96 -5.93 -3.50
CA LEU A 327 -24.72 -6.37 -2.91
C LEU A 327 -24.87 -6.88 -1.46
N GLY A 328 -26.05 -6.74 -0.85
CA GLY A 328 -26.32 -7.16 0.53
C GLY A 328 -25.74 -6.18 1.57
N VAL A 329 -25.77 -6.57 2.84
CA VAL A 329 -25.19 -5.78 3.92
C VAL A 329 -23.68 -5.84 3.84
N LEU A 330 -23.03 -4.68 3.71
CA LEU A 330 -21.58 -4.55 3.55
C LEU A 330 -20.92 -4.26 4.90
N ASN A 331 -19.82 -4.94 5.19
CA ASN A 331 -19.06 -4.78 6.43
C ASN A 331 -18.39 -3.40 6.51
N LEU A 332 -18.44 -2.78 7.69
CA LEU A 332 -17.67 -1.59 8.01
C LEU A 332 -16.18 -1.95 8.27
N PRO A 333 -15.25 -0.99 8.12
CA PRO A 333 -13.84 -1.24 8.39
C PRO A 333 -13.58 -1.77 9.81
N THR A 334 -12.81 -2.86 9.90
CA THR A 334 -12.33 -3.37 11.19
C THR A 334 -11.22 -2.50 11.73
N GLU A 335 -10.26 -2.13 10.87
CA GLU A 335 -9.14 -1.28 11.24
C GLU A 335 -8.67 -0.39 10.09
N VAL A 336 -8.38 0.88 10.41
CA VAL A 336 -7.70 1.84 9.54
C VAL A 336 -6.24 1.93 9.97
N VAL A 337 -5.36 1.36 9.15
CA VAL A 337 -3.92 1.27 9.38
C VAL A 337 -3.23 2.41 8.63
N SER A 338 -3.06 3.53 9.31
CA SER A 338 -2.46 4.73 8.71
C SER A 338 -0.95 4.80 9.01
N SER A 339 -0.15 5.06 7.99
CA SER A 339 1.27 5.41 8.12
C SER A 339 1.46 6.93 8.10
N GLU A 340 2.50 7.40 8.80
CA GLU A 340 2.94 8.79 8.79
C GLU A 340 3.71 9.10 7.48
N PHE A 341 4.33 10.29 7.35
CA PHE A 341 5.06 10.65 6.13
C PHE A 341 6.52 10.19 6.17
N LEU A 342 6.98 9.68 5.03
CA LEU A 342 8.41 9.57 4.76
C LEU A 342 8.88 10.90 4.16
N THR A 343 9.97 11.46 4.70
CA THR A 343 10.70 12.59 4.12
C THR A 343 11.98 12.10 3.44
N MET A 344 12.67 12.96 2.73
CA MET A 344 13.93 12.67 2.06
C MET A 344 14.94 13.75 2.37
N GLU A 345 16.05 13.38 3.00
CA GLU A 345 17.12 14.30 3.40
C GLU A 345 16.54 15.55 4.13
N GLY A 346 15.60 15.30 5.07
CA GLY A 346 14.94 16.32 5.88
C GLY A 346 13.86 17.13 5.15
N LYS A 347 13.47 16.76 3.92
CA LYS A 347 12.45 17.46 3.13
C LYS A 347 11.27 16.56 2.77
N LYS A 348 10.07 17.14 2.71
CA LYS A 348 8.88 16.40 2.25
C LYS A 348 9.02 16.06 0.77
N PHE A 349 8.61 14.85 0.37
CA PHE A 349 8.54 14.46 -1.04
C PHE A 349 7.65 15.42 -1.83
N SER A 350 8.16 15.90 -2.96
CA SER A 350 7.45 16.80 -3.86
C SER A 350 7.95 16.65 -5.28
N SER A 351 7.17 16.02 -6.13
CA SER A 351 7.50 15.85 -7.55
C SER A 351 7.61 17.20 -8.27
N SER A 352 6.79 18.19 -7.90
CA SER A 352 6.82 19.54 -8.50
C SER A 352 8.06 20.35 -8.15
N HIS A 353 8.77 19.99 -7.06
CA HIS A 353 10.02 20.64 -6.64
C HIS A 353 11.26 19.76 -6.85
N GLY A 354 11.14 18.65 -7.60
CA GLY A 354 12.24 17.72 -7.83
C GLY A 354 12.75 16.98 -6.59
N ILE A 355 11.98 16.99 -5.48
CA ILE A 355 12.31 16.28 -4.24
C ILE A 355 11.65 14.90 -4.27
N VAL A 356 12.22 13.99 -5.06
CA VAL A 356 11.57 12.69 -5.28
C VAL A 356 12.60 11.61 -5.60
N ILE A 357 12.36 10.39 -5.08
CA ILE A 357 13.00 9.16 -5.52
C ILE A 357 11.89 8.24 -6.01
N TYR A 358 11.83 8.00 -7.31
CA TYR A 358 10.85 7.09 -7.88
C TYR A 358 11.21 5.63 -7.60
N VAL A 359 10.19 4.80 -7.38
CA VAL A 359 10.38 3.36 -7.11
C VAL A 359 11.17 2.69 -8.24
N ARG A 360 10.83 2.95 -9.51
CA ARG A 360 11.53 2.41 -10.67
C ARG A 360 13.00 2.78 -10.73
N ASP A 361 13.35 4.02 -10.36
CA ASP A 361 14.74 4.49 -10.33
C ASP A 361 15.53 3.75 -9.25
N MET A 362 14.90 3.55 -8.10
CA MET A 362 15.46 2.80 -7.00
C MET A 362 15.68 1.32 -7.40
N LEU A 363 14.67 0.68 -7.98
CA LEU A 363 14.73 -0.73 -8.38
C LEU A 363 15.64 -0.98 -9.59
N SER A 364 15.91 0.03 -10.42
CA SER A 364 16.87 -0.10 -11.52
C SER A 364 18.33 -0.17 -11.06
N ARG A 365 18.64 0.25 -9.83
CA ARG A 365 20.00 0.34 -9.28
C ARG A 365 20.21 -0.52 -8.05
N TYR A 366 19.17 -0.80 -7.28
CA TYR A 366 19.26 -1.49 -6.00
C TYR A 366 18.29 -2.66 -5.93
N GLN A 367 18.63 -3.67 -5.14
CA GLN A 367 17.75 -4.82 -4.90
C GLN A 367 16.45 -4.37 -4.22
N ALA A 368 15.32 -4.91 -4.67
CA ALA A 368 14.01 -4.57 -4.11
C ALA A 368 13.94 -4.79 -2.59
N ASP A 369 14.53 -5.88 -2.11
CA ASP A 369 14.54 -6.21 -0.68
C ASP A 369 15.40 -5.26 0.17
N ALA A 370 16.37 -4.55 -0.40
CA ALA A 370 17.07 -3.49 0.30
C ALA A 370 16.14 -2.30 0.61
N LEU A 371 15.28 -1.92 -0.35
CA LEU A 371 14.24 -0.90 -0.15
C LEU A 371 13.17 -1.37 0.83
N ARG A 372 12.67 -2.60 0.67
CA ARG A 372 11.68 -3.21 1.57
C ARG A 372 12.20 -3.28 3.01
N TYR A 373 13.46 -3.66 3.18
CA TYR A 373 14.14 -3.68 4.49
C TYR A 373 14.19 -2.30 5.12
N PHE A 374 14.64 -1.29 4.36
CA PHE A 374 14.69 0.10 4.85
C PHE A 374 13.31 0.57 5.30
N ILE A 375 12.28 0.37 4.50
CA ILE A 375 10.90 0.76 4.82
C ILE A 375 10.41 0.04 6.09
N SER A 376 10.67 -1.25 6.21
CA SER A 376 10.24 -2.04 7.37
C SER A 376 11.01 -1.69 8.65
N ALA A 377 12.32 -1.36 8.54
CA ALA A 377 13.18 -1.04 9.68
C ALA A 377 13.07 0.42 10.14
N ALA A 378 12.89 1.35 9.21
CA ALA A 378 12.99 2.80 9.43
C ALA A 378 11.82 3.61 8.86
N GLY A 379 10.83 2.98 8.25
CA GLY A 379 9.67 3.64 7.63
C GLY A 379 8.76 4.39 8.62
N PRO A 380 7.78 5.14 8.13
CA PRO A 380 6.94 6.05 8.92
C PRO A 380 5.77 5.33 9.60
N GLU A 381 6.04 4.37 10.48
CA GLU A 381 5.00 3.53 11.10
C GLU A 381 4.08 4.31 12.05
N SER A 382 4.64 5.08 12.99
CA SER A 382 3.89 5.80 14.03
C SER A 382 4.34 7.26 14.22
N SER A 383 5.35 7.68 13.48
CA SER A 383 5.88 9.04 13.40
C SER A 383 6.48 9.26 12.04
N ASP A 384 6.57 10.51 11.60
CA ASP A 384 7.30 10.84 10.38
C ASP A 384 8.73 10.29 10.46
N ALA A 385 9.23 9.78 9.35
CA ALA A 385 10.56 9.19 9.21
C ALA A 385 11.30 9.84 8.05
N ASP A 386 12.63 9.79 8.08
CA ASP A 386 13.45 10.39 7.03
C ASP A 386 14.24 9.32 6.29
N PHE A 387 14.17 9.33 4.97
CA PHE A 387 15.05 8.55 4.12
C PHE A 387 16.34 9.34 3.90
N THR A 388 17.47 8.74 4.24
CA THR A 388 18.78 9.24 3.84
C THR A 388 19.58 8.16 3.12
N TRP A 389 20.34 8.54 2.10
CA TRP A 389 21.20 7.59 1.38
C TRP A 389 22.24 6.96 2.30
N ALA A 390 22.77 7.72 3.26
CA ALA A 390 23.72 7.22 4.24
C ALA A 390 23.13 6.08 5.10
N GLU A 391 21.89 6.26 5.58
CA GLU A 391 21.22 5.24 6.39
C GLU A 391 20.82 4.03 5.55
N PHE A 392 20.41 4.23 4.30
CA PHE A 392 20.10 3.15 3.36
C PHE A 392 21.34 2.26 3.10
N VAL A 393 22.49 2.86 2.78
CA VAL A 393 23.76 2.14 2.58
C VAL A 393 24.21 1.44 3.86
N ARG A 394 24.16 2.15 5.00
CA ARG A 394 24.55 1.59 6.30
C ARG A 394 23.74 0.34 6.66
N ARG A 395 22.41 0.39 6.52
CA ARG A 395 21.53 -0.75 6.82
C ARG A 395 21.74 -1.90 5.85
N THR A 396 21.81 -1.61 4.57
CA THR A 396 22.05 -2.64 3.54
C THR A 396 23.37 -3.37 3.83
N ASN A 397 24.46 -2.64 4.05
CA ASN A 397 25.77 -3.24 4.28
C ASN A 397 25.89 -3.92 5.66
N GLY A 398 25.42 -3.25 6.72
CA GLY A 398 25.57 -3.72 8.09
C GLY A 398 24.58 -4.81 8.48
N GLU A 399 23.32 -4.67 8.11
CA GLU A 399 22.25 -5.54 8.58
C GLU A 399 21.93 -6.66 7.58
N LEU A 400 21.74 -6.32 6.30
CA LEU A 400 21.46 -7.35 5.27
C LEU A 400 22.73 -8.10 4.85
N VAL A 401 23.78 -7.42 4.40
CA VAL A 401 24.98 -8.08 3.88
C VAL A 401 25.80 -8.73 5.00
N ALA A 402 26.23 -7.95 5.99
CA ALA A 402 27.11 -8.44 7.05
C ALA A 402 26.38 -9.27 8.12
N GLY A 403 25.10 -8.97 8.39
CA GLY A 403 24.27 -9.73 9.33
C GLY A 403 23.70 -10.98 8.70
N TRP A 404 22.61 -10.83 7.92
CA TRP A 404 21.84 -11.94 7.39
C TRP A 404 22.53 -12.69 6.24
N GLY A 405 22.96 -11.97 5.20
CA GLY A 405 23.59 -12.59 4.02
C GLY A 405 24.88 -13.33 4.34
N ASN A 406 25.69 -12.80 5.26
CA ASN A 406 26.93 -13.46 5.70
C ASN A 406 26.64 -14.75 6.51
N LEU A 407 25.60 -14.76 7.37
CA LEU A 407 25.19 -15.96 8.09
C LEU A 407 24.81 -17.08 7.11
N VAL A 408 23.95 -16.79 6.13
CA VAL A 408 23.53 -17.72 5.09
C VAL A 408 24.72 -18.24 4.30
N ASN A 409 25.55 -17.34 3.76
CA ASN A 409 26.67 -17.69 2.91
C ASN A 409 27.74 -18.52 3.66
N ARG A 410 28.04 -18.19 4.91
CA ARG A 410 29.00 -18.95 5.74
C ARG A 410 28.49 -20.34 6.06
N THR A 411 27.22 -20.47 6.44
CA THR A 411 26.58 -21.76 6.74
C THR A 411 26.61 -22.66 5.52
N ALA A 412 26.07 -22.21 4.38
CA ALA A 412 26.05 -22.99 3.15
C ALA A 412 27.46 -23.33 2.62
N SER A 413 28.40 -22.36 2.68
CA SER A 413 29.78 -22.60 2.27
C SER A 413 30.49 -23.66 3.10
N MET A 414 30.27 -23.70 4.42
CA MET A 414 30.86 -24.73 5.29
C MET A 414 30.23 -26.11 5.04
N ILE A 415 28.90 -26.17 4.88
CA ILE A 415 28.20 -27.42 4.54
C ILE A 415 28.71 -27.94 3.20
N HIS A 416 28.70 -27.11 2.15
CA HIS A 416 29.18 -27.49 0.81
C HIS A 416 30.61 -28.06 0.84
N LYS A 417 31.54 -27.36 1.51
CA LYS A 417 32.95 -27.75 1.54
C LYS A 417 33.23 -28.98 2.38
N LYS A 418 32.47 -29.23 3.44
CA LYS A 418 32.76 -30.26 4.44
C LYS A 418 31.94 -31.54 4.28
N PHE A 419 30.71 -31.39 3.78
CA PHE A 419 29.75 -32.50 3.65
C PHE A 419 29.16 -32.62 2.25
N GLY A 420 29.00 -31.52 1.51
CA GLY A 420 28.33 -31.46 0.21
C GLY A 420 26.80 -31.49 0.29
N GLU A 421 26.27 -31.84 1.46
CA GLU A 421 24.84 -31.95 1.78
C GLU A 421 24.59 -31.58 3.24
N ILE A 422 23.35 -31.33 3.61
CA ILE A 422 22.97 -31.08 5.02
C ILE A 422 23.29 -32.33 5.84
N PRO A 423 24.24 -32.26 6.80
CA PRO A 423 24.67 -33.43 7.56
C PRO A 423 23.62 -33.86 8.58
N ALA A 424 23.62 -35.16 8.92
CA ALA A 424 22.85 -35.63 10.08
C ALA A 424 23.51 -35.13 11.37
N PRO A 425 22.72 -34.57 12.32
CA PRO A 425 23.25 -34.18 13.61
C PRO A 425 23.55 -35.39 14.50
N GLY A 426 24.55 -35.27 15.37
CA GLY A 426 24.72 -36.13 16.53
C GLY A 426 23.87 -35.61 17.71
N GLU A 427 24.31 -35.89 18.94
CA GLU A 427 23.62 -35.38 20.12
C GLU A 427 23.72 -33.84 20.24
N LEU A 428 22.57 -33.19 20.35
CA LEU A 428 22.51 -31.74 20.57
C LEU A 428 23.01 -31.37 21.96
N GLN A 429 23.87 -30.37 22.05
CA GLN A 429 24.30 -29.76 23.29
C GLN A 429 23.34 -28.65 23.72
N ASP A 430 23.47 -28.17 24.96
CA ASP A 430 22.59 -27.11 25.51
C ASP A 430 22.64 -25.81 24.68
N ILE A 431 23.81 -25.46 24.12
CA ILE A 431 23.98 -24.28 23.26
C ILE A 431 23.19 -24.44 21.94
N ASP A 432 23.13 -25.64 21.37
CA ASP A 432 22.39 -25.93 20.15
C ASP A 432 20.89 -25.80 20.39
N ARG A 433 20.41 -26.45 21.48
CA ARG A 433 19.00 -26.38 21.90
C ARG A 433 18.60 -24.93 22.20
N ALA A 434 19.42 -24.19 22.94
CA ALA A 434 19.12 -22.81 23.31
C ALA A 434 18.89 -21.90 22.07
N LEU A 435 19.70 -22.05 21.00
CA LEU A 435 19.48 -21.31 19.75
C LEU A 435 18.16 -21.72 19.07
N LEU A 436 17.94 -23.03 18.92
CA LEU A 436 16.74 -23.54 18.25
C LEU A 436 15.46 -23.16 19.00
N ASP A 437 15.48 -23.23 20.33
CA ASP A 437 14.34 -22.86 21.18
C ASP A 437 14.05 -21.35 21.12
N ALA A 438 15.10 -20.52 21.12
CA ALA A 438 14.97 -19.08 20.98
C ALA A 438 14.35 -18.69 19.64
N ILE A 439 14.75 -19.35 18.54
CA ILE A 439 14.19 -19.10 17.21
C ILE A 439 12.75 -19.62 17.14
N ALA A 440 12.45 -20.80 17.69
CA ALA A 440 11.09 -21.34 17.74
C ALA A 440 10.12 -20.39 18.47
N ALA A 441 10.53 -19.85 19.64
CA ALA A 441 9.76 -18.84 20.36
C ALA A 441 9.60 -17.52 19.58
N GLY A 442 10.52 -17.23 18.68
CA GLY A 442 10.50 -16.04 17.82
C GLY A 442 9.34 -16.00 16.85
N PHE A 443 8.79 -17.14 16.43
CA PHE A 443 7.60 -17.17 15.55
C PHE A 443 6.40 -16.50 16.20
N ASP A 444 6.15 -16.78 17.48
CA ASP A 444 5.04 -16.15 18.23
C ASP A 444 5.28 -14.64 18.39
N GLU A 445 6.50 -14.24 18.81
CA GLU A 445 6.85 -12.83 19.02
C GLU A 445 6.74 -12.01 17.72
N VAL A 446 7.38 -12.46 16.65
CA VAL A 446 7.41 -11.75 15.37
C VAL A 446 6.01 -11.73 14.74
N GLY A 447 5.29 -12.87 14.78
CA GLY A 447 3.96 -12.97 14.23
C GLY A 447 2.96 -12.05 14.95
N ASP A 448 2.98 -12.01 16.29
CA ASP A 448 2.12 -11.11 17.04
C ASP A 448 2.39 -9.63 16.72
N LEU A 449 3.66 -9.25 16.60
CA LEU A 449 4.04 -7.89 16.21
C LEU A 449 3.56 -7.51 14.80
N ILE A 450 3.65 -8.41 13.82
CA ILE A 450 3.13 -8.15 12.46
C ILE A 450 1.61 -8.01 12.50
N ARG A 451 0.93 -8.89 13.21
CA ARG A 451 -0.54 -8.87 13.36
C ARG A 451 -1.06 -7.54 13.88
N HIS A 452 -0.31 -6.90 14.78
CA HIS A 452 -0.64 -5.59 15.36
C HIS A 452 0.03 -4.41 14.65
N HIS A 453 0.43 -4.57 13.40
CA HIS A 453 1.03 -3.53 12.55
C HIS A 453 2.27 -2.85 13.15
N ARG A 454 3.06 -3.61 13.94
CA ARG A 454 4.32 -3.17 14.58
C ARG A 454 5.53 -3.72 13.81
N GLN A 455 5.61 -3.38 12.53
CA GLN A 455 6.59 -3.99 11.62
C GLN A 455 8.04 -3.68 11.99
N LYS A 456 8.33 -2.46 12.46
CA LYS A 456 9.68 -2.11 12.95
C LYS A 456 10.12 -3.03 14.08
N ALA A 457 9.24 -3.26 15.05
CA ALA A 457 9.53 -4.14 16.16
C ALA A 457 9.62 -5.60 15.72
N ALA A 458 8.76 -6.04 14.81
CA ALA A 458 8.77 -7.39 14.26
C ALA A 458 10.09 -7.70 13.53
N LEU A 459 10.51 -6.81 12.61
CA LEU A 459 11.78 -6.97 11.92
C LEU A 459 12.97 -6.91 12.88
N ALA A 460 12.95 -6.02 13.86
CA ALA A 460 14.00 -5.94 14.89
C ALA A 460 14.09 -7.24 15.71
N ALA A 461 12.95 -7.88 16.06
CA ALA A 461 12.92 -9.15 16.76
C ALA A 461 13.51 -10.29 15.89
N ALA A 462 13.14 -10.38 14.61
CA ALA A 462 13.72 -11.34 13.68
C ALA A 462 15.24 -11.12 13.52
N MET A 463 15.69 -9.87 13.34
CA MET A 463 17.11 -9.55 13.20
C MET A 463 17.93 -9.76 14.49
N ARG A 464 17.30 -9.65 15.65
CA ARG A 464 17.92 -10.05 16.93
C ARG A 464 18.25 -11.54 16.92
N LEU A 465 17.33 -12.38 16.44
CA LEU A 465 17.56 -13.83 16.31
C LEU A 465 18.66 -14.16 15.27
N VAL A 466 18.74 -13.40 14.18
CA VAL A 466 19.89 -13.47 13.25
C VAL A 466 21.20 -13.18 13.99
N GLY A 467 21.21 -12.20 14.91
CA GLY A 467 22.32 -11.89 15.79
C GLY A 467 22.71 -13.05 16.71
N GLU A 468 21.73 -13.73 17.31
CA GLU A 468 21.96 -14.93 18.15
C GLU A 468 22.58 -16.09 17.33
N ALA A 469 22.11 -16.31 16.10
CA ALA A 469 22.69 -17.31 15.22
C ALA A 469 24.14 -16.97 14.80
N ASN A 470 24.45 -15.69 14.54
CA ASN A 470 25.83 -15.23 14.31
C ASN A 470 26.73 -15.41 15.54
N LYS A 471 26.20 -15.13 16.75
CA LYS A 471 26.89 -15.38 18.00
C LYS A 471 27.18 -16.88 18.19
N TYR A 472 26.21 -17.75 17.90
CA TYR A 472 26.40 -19.18 17.95
C TYR A 472 27.55 -19.65 17.03
N VAL A 473 27.70 -19.08 15.83
CA VAL A 473 28.86 -19.36 14.95
C VAL A 473 30.17 -18.95 15.63
N ALA A 474 30.18 -17.81 16.33
CA ALA A 474 31.38 -17.33 17.02
C ALA A 474 31.71 -18.21 18.24
N ASP A 475 30.72 -18.64 18.99
CA ASP A 475 30.92 -19.44 20.22
C ASP A 475 31.30 -20.90 19.90
N THR A 476 30.74 -21.49 18.84
CA THR A 476 31.03 -22.89 18.44
C THR A 476 32.22 -23.04 17.52
N GLU A 477 32.68 -21.95 16.89
CA GLU A 477 33.85 -21.89 16.00
C GLU A 477 33.95 -23.08 14.99
N PRO A 478 32.89 -23.39 14.20
CA PRO A 478 32.86 -24.59 13.34
C PRO A 478 34.02 -24.66 12.33
N PHE A 479 34.62 -23.51 11.98
CA PHE A 479 35.79 -23.43 11.11
C PHE A 479 37.07 -23.97 11.74
N LYS A 480 37.14 -24.11 13.09
CA LYS A 480 38.24 -24.70 13.84
C LYS A 480 38.10 -26.21 14.02
N LEU A 481 36.91 -26.78 13.92
CA LEU A 481 36.67 -28.22 14.05
C LEU A 481 37.17 -28.94 12.80
N LYS A 482 38.40 -29.49 12.90
CA LYS A 482 39.11 -30.11 11.75
C LYS A 482 39.55 -31.56 11.97
N ALA A 483 39.64 -31.97 13.23
CA ALA A 483 40.06 -33.32 13.56
C ALA A 483 38.95 -34.37 13.20
N PRO A 484 39.30 -35.59 12.81
CA PRO A 484 38.33 -36.62 12.47
C PRO A 484 37.32 -36.89 13.60
N GLU A 485 37.73 -36.86 14.84
CA GLU A 485 36.93 -37.04 16.06
C GLU A 485 35.96 -35.87 16.31
N GLU A 486 36.22 -34.70 15.74
CA GLU A 486 35.33 -33.53 15.84
C GLU A 486 34.25 -33.52 14.74
N ARG A 487 34.29 -34.46 13.78
CA ARG A 487 33.41 -34.46 12.62
C ARG A 487 31.92 -34.53 12.99
N GLU A 488 31.58 -35.33 14.01
CA GLU A 488 30.18 -35.45 14.50
C GLU A 488 29.70 -34.11 15.13
N ARG A 489 30.58 -33.48 15.93
CA ARG A 489 30.26 -32.17 16.49
C ARG A 489 30.11 -31.10 15.41
N LEU A 490 31.00 -31.11 14.40
CA LEU A 490 30.90 -30.23 13.24
C LEU A 490 29.58 -30.46 12.48
N ALA A 491 29.18 -31.70 12.26
CA ALA A 491 27.91 -32.03 11.62
C ALA A 491 26.72 -31.46 12.40
N THR A 492 26.73 -31.65 13.73
CA THR A 492 25.67 -31.13 14.62
C THR A 492 25.58 -29.60 14.58
N VAL A 493 26.72 -28.90 14.66
CA VAL A 493 26.76 -27.44 14.58
C VAL A 493 26.25 -26.94 13.22
N LEU A 494 26.67 -27.56 12.12
CA LEU A 494 26.21 -27.13 10.79
C LEU A 494 24.76 -27.48 10.51
N TRP A 495 24.26 -28.59 11.03
CA TRP A 495 22.82 -28.90 10.98
C TRP A 495 22.00 -27.88 11.78
N THR A 496 22.44 -27.54 13.01
CA THR A 496 21.79 -26.52 13.84
C THR A 496 21.74 -25.16 13.13
N LEU A 497 22.85 -24.76 12.47
CA LEU A 497 22.89 -23.53 11.69
C LEU A 497 21.99 -23.59 10.45
N ALA A 498 21.94 -24.72 9.75
CA ALA A 498 21.06 -24.90 8.60
C ALA A 498 19.58 -24.79 9.00
N GLN A 499 19.20 -25.40 10.14
CA GLN A 499 17.86 -25.27 10.70
C GLN A 499 17.56 -23.81 11.10
N ALA A 500 18.50 -23.14 11.77
CA ALA A 500 18.35 -21.75 12.15
C ALA A 500 18.19 -20.84 10.90
N VAL A 501 18.97 -21.06 9.85
CA VAL A 501 18.83 -20.30 8.58
C VAL A 501 17.47 -20.54 7.95
N ALA A 502 16.98 -21.77 7.90
CA ALA A 502 15.66 -22.09 7.32
C ALA A 502 14.53 -21.40 8.09
N ASP A 503 14.53 -21.49 9.42
CA ASP A 503 13.52 -20.88 10.29
C ASP A 503 13.56 -19.34 10.20
N LEU A 504 14.75 -18.73 10.23
CA LEU A 504 14.92 -17.28 10.09
C LEU A 504 14.53 -16.78 8.70
N ASN A 505 14.82 -17.56 7.65
CA ASN A 505 14.40 -17.25 6.30
C ASN A 505 12.87 -17.18 6.19
N LEU A 506 12.20 -18.12 6.82
CA LEU A 506 10.74 -18.14 6.88
C LEU A 506 10.20 -16.91 7.63
N MET A 507 10.79 -16.54 8.79
CA MET A 507 10.39 -15.32 9.52
C MET A 507 10.63 -14.03 8.74
N LEU A 508 11.69 -13.98 7.94
CA LEU A 508 12.05 -12.81 7.15
C LEU A 508 11.29 -12.74 5.80
N SER A 509 10.67 -13.84 5.35
CA SER A 509 10.04 -13.92 4.03
C SER A 509 8.92 -12.89 3.78
N PRO A 510 8.09 -12.47 4.75
CA PRO A 510 7.14 -11.39 4.53
C PRO A 510 7.82 -10.04 4.23
N PHE A 511 8.98 -9.78 4.83
CA PHE A 511 9.74 -8.55 4.65
C PHE A 511 10.60 -8.58 3.38
N LEU A 512 11.23 -9.71 3.09
CA LEU A 512 12.27 -9.90 2.08
C LEU A 512 11.94 -11.07 1.14
N PRO A 513 10.83 -11.00 0.37
CA PRO A 513 10.34 -12.14 -0.39
C PRO A 513 11.29 -12.61 -1.52
N HIS A 514 12.00 -11.68 -2.17
CA HIS A 514 12.97 -12.04 -3.20
C HIS A 514 14.17 -12.78 -2.60
N ALA A 515 14.76 -12.21 -1.55
CA ALA A 515 15.89 -12.81 -0.85
C ALA A 515 15.51 -14.14 -0.19
N ALA A 516 14.28 -14.27 0.33
CA ALA A 516 13.80 -15.51 0.91
C ALA A 516 13.82 -16.66 -0.10
N ASN A 517 13.39 -16.43 -1.33
CA ASN A 517 13.47 -17.42 -2.41
C ASN A 517 14.92 -17.74 -2.77
N ASP A 518 15.81 -16.74 -2.80
CA ASP A 518 17.23 -16.97 -3.07
C ASP A 518 17.94 -17.74 -1.95
N VAL A 519 17.64 -17.44 -0.69
CA VAL A 519 18.15 -18.19 0.48
C VAL A 519 17.67 -19.63 0.45
N ASP A 520 16.39 -19.86 0.13
CA ASP A 520 15.85 -21.22 0.01
C ASP A 520 16.63 -22.04 -1.05
N ARG A 521 16.89 -21.45 -2.24
CA ARG A 521 17.74 -22.11 -3.27
C ARG A 521 19.15 -22.38 -2.77
N VAL A 522 19.78 -21.43 -2.08
CA VAL A 522 21.13 -21.61 -1.51
C VAL A 522 21.16 -22.74 -0.49
N MET A 523 20.06 -22.96 0.22
CA MET A 523 19.90 -24.04 1.20
C MET A 523 19.35 -25.35 0.60
N GLY A 524 19.28 -25.46 -0.75
CA GLY A 524 18.87 -26.65 -1.49
C GLY A 524 17.37 -26.83 -1.69
N GLY A 525 16.58 -25.81 -1.41
CA GLY A 525 15.13 -25.76 -1.66
C GLY A 525 14.75 -25.36 -3.08
N SER A 526 13.44 -25.29 -3.35
CA SER A 526 12.87 -24.93 -4.67
C SER A 526 13.07 -23.45 -5.05
N GLY A 527 13.21 -22.58 -4.06
CA GLY A 527 13.21 -21.13 -4.25
C GLY A 527 11.81 -20.52 -4.43
N GLU A 528 10.79 -21.15 -3.88
CA GLU A 528 9.39 -20.78 -4.05
C GLU A 528 8.66 -20.62 -2.69
N ILE A 529 9.38 -20.32 -1.62
CA ILE A 529 8.77 -20.18 -0.29
C ILE A 529 7.97 -18.87 -0.14
N ALA A 530 8.30 -17.85 -0.93
CA ALA A 530 7.59 -16.58 -0.98
C ALA A 530 7.01 -16.37 -2.39
N PRO A 531 5.75 -16.74 -2.65
CA PRO A 531 5.13 -16.55 -3.95
C PRO A 531 5.17 -15.08 -4.38
N MET A 532 5.46 -14.85 -5.66
CA MET A 532 5.65 -13.52 -6.24
C MET A 532 4.47 -13.13 -7.13
N PRO A 533 4.11 -11.82 -7.14
CA PRO A 533 3.11 -11.30 -8.06
C PRO A 533 3.61 -11.30 -9.51
N TYR A 534 2.66 -11.27 -10.44
CA TYR A 534 2.96 -11.08 -11.85
C TYR A 534 1.91 -10.19 -12.53
N ILE A 535 2.27 -9.63 -13.69
CA ILE A 535 1.36 -8.84 -14.52
C ILE A 535 0.58 -9.78 -15.43
N LYS A 536 -0.73 -9.59 -15.50
CA LYS A 536 -1.62 -10.29 -16.42
C LYS A 536 -2.43 -9.27 -17.22
N GLU A 537 -2.43 -9.39 -18.55
CA GLU A 537 -3.38 -8.67 -19.39
C GLU A 537 -4.75 -9.35 -19.29
N VAL A 538 -5.79 -8.57 -18.99
CA VAL A 538 -7.15 -9.08 -18.81
C VAL A 538 -8.12 -8.35 -19.73
N GLU A 539 -9.18 -9.04 -20.13
CA GLU A 539 -10.27 -8.46 -20.93
C GLU A 539 -11.15 -7.54 -20.05
N GLU A 540 -11.73 -6.52 -20.69
CA GLU A 540 -12.75 -5.68 -20.07
C GLU A 540 -14.01 -6.50 -19.77
N LEU A 541 -14.50 -6.45 -18.52
CA LEU A 541 -15.66 -7.25 -18.11
C LEU A 541 -17.00 -6.62 -18.47
N ASP A 542 -17.10 -5.30 -18.43
CA ASP A 542 -18.34 -4.54 -18.63
C ASP A 542 -18.10 -3.37 -19.61
N PRO A 543 -17.72 -3.63 -20.88
CA PRO A 543 -17.40 -2.57 -21.83
C PRO A 543 -18.60 -1.66 -22.14
N GLU A 544 -19.83 -2.15 -22.00
CA GLU A 544 -21.06 -1.43 -22.32
C GLU A 544 -21.40 -0.29 -21.37
N VAL A 545 -20.81 -0.28 -20.16
CA VAL A 545 -21.03 0.82 -19.18
C VAL A 545 -20.01 1.93 -19.29
N LEU A 546 -18.95 1.73 -20.07
CA LEU A 546 -17.88 2.72 -20.24
C LEU A 546 -18.34 3.84 -21.20
N PRO A 547 -17.96 5.10 -20.91
CA PRO A 547 -18.19 6.21 -21.84
C PRO A 547 -17.35 6.06 -23.13
N ALA A 548 -17.71 6.85 -24.15
CA ALA A 548 -17.06 6.83 -25.48
C ALA A 548 -15.54 7.07 -25.43
N ASP A 549 -15.03 7.73 -24.39
CA ASP A 549 -13.59 7.93 -24.18
C ASP A 549 -12.80 6.61 -24.17
N PHE A 550 -13.46 5.49 -23.86
CA PHE A 550 -12.89 4.15 -23.82
C PHE A 550 -13.20 3.28 -25.05
N GLU A 551 -13.78 3.85 -26.09
CA GLU A 551 -14.03 3.11 -27.32
C GLU A 551 -12.75 2.45 -27.84
N GLY A 552 -12.84 1.15 -28.18
CA GLY A 552 -11.73 0.33 -28.67
C GLY A 552 -10.82 -0.24 -27.61
N ARG A 553 -11.00 0.07 -26.31
CA ARG A 553 -10.27 -0.62 -25.23
C ARG A 553 -10.89 -2.00 -25.01
N THR A 554 -10.09 -3.05 -25.23
CA THR A 554 -10.51 -4.45 -25.06
C THR A 554 -10.01 -5.06 -23.75
N GLY A 555 -9.01 -4.46 -23.11
CA GLY A 555 -8.40 -4.96 -21.87
C GLY A 555 -7.36 -4.02 -21.27
N TYR A 556 -6.75 -4.46 -20.18
CA TYR A 556 -5.77 -3.71 -19.40
C TYR A 556 -4.90 -4.63 -18.53
N PRO A 557 -3.70 -4.18 -18.10
CA PRO A 557 -2.86 -4.94 -17.18
C PRO A 557 -3.42 -4.88 -15.75
N VAL A 558 -3.33 -6.01 -15.04
CA VAL A 558 -3.58 -6.14 -13.61
C VAL A 558 -2.38 -6.81 -12.94
N ILE A 559 -2.21 -6.60 -11.61
CA ILE A 559 -1.34 -7.46 -10.82
C ILE A 559 -2.20 -8.56 -10.19
N THR A 560 -1.69 -9.78 -10.23
CA THR A 560 -2.26 -10.93 -9.55
C THR A 560 -1.14 -11.90 -9.15
N GLY A 561 -1.48 -12.99 -8.47
CA GLY A 561 -0.55 -14.04 -8.09
C GLY A 561 -1.28 -15.27 -7.61
N ASP A 562 -0.54 -16.37 -7.44
CA ASP A 562 -1.02 -17.57 -6.77
C ASP A 562 -0.37 -17.64 -5.38
N TYR A 563 -1.14 -17.41 -4.35
CA TYR A 563 -0.70 -17.40 -2.95
C TYR A 563 -1.31 -18.57 -2.16
N THR A 564 -1.81 -19.61 -2.84
CA THR A 564 -2.45 -20.77 -2.19
C THR A 564 -1.44 -21.70 -1.52
N ASN A 565 -0.22 -21.74 -2.05
CA ASN A 565 0.84 -22.62 -1.56
C ASN A 565 1.92 -21.79 -0.82
N VAL A 566 1.57 -21.26 0.35
CA VAL A 566 2.54 -20.63 1.25
C VAL A 566 2.90 -21.56 2.39
N PRO A 567 4.15 -21.51 2.89
CA PRO A 567 4.52 -22.27 4.08
C PRO A 567 3.74 -21.76 5.30
N THR A 568 3.45 -22.65 6.25
CA THR A 568 2.83 -22.25 7.52
C THR A 568 3.82 -21.46 8.39
N TRP A 569 3.28 -20.52 9.22
CA TRP A 569 4.09 -19.69 10.12
C TRP A 569 4.51 -20.45 11.36
N GLU A 570 5.39 -21.44 11.16
CA GLU A 570 5.94 -22.29 12.22
C GLU A 570 7.27 -22.90 11.74
N ARG A 571 8.00 -23.47 12.67
CA ARG A 571 9.24 -24.18 12.33
C ARG A 571 8.95 -25.39 11.44
N HIS A 572 9.74 -25.57 10.40
CA HIS A 572 9.76 -26.75 9.54
C HIS A 572 11.11 -27.47 9.66
N ASP A 573 11.09 -28.77 9.87
CA ASP A 573 12.32 -29.55 9.92
C ASP A 573 13.01 -29.62 8.53
N ILE A 574 14.30 -29.30 8.52
CA ILE A 574 15.12 -29.45 7.30
C ILE A 574 15.40 -30.91 6.99
N VAL A 575 15.56 -31.25 5.71
CA VAL A 575 15.81 -32.60 5.26
C VAL A 575 17.31 -32.87 5.26
N VAL A 576 17.74 -33.81 6.10
CA VAL A 576 19.12 -34.32 6.11
C VAL A 576 19.44 -34.99 4.74
N GLY A 577 20.65 -34.77 4.22
CA GLY A 577 21.06 -35.26 2.91
C GLY A 577 20.69 -34.35 1.74
N THR A 578 20.02 -33.19 2.00
CA THR A 578 19.76 -32.20 0.95
C THR A 578 21.09 -31.66 0.40
N PRO A 579 21.37 -31.80 -0.92
CA PRO A 579 22.59 -31.29 -1.51
C PRO A 579 22.72 -29.78 -1.40
N ILE A 580 23.88 -29.30 -1.02
CA ILE A 580 24.19 -27.85 -0.96
C ILE A 580 25.27 -27.54 -2.00
N GLU A 581 24.90 -26.77 -3.00
CA GLU A 581 25.83 -26.29 -4.01
C GLU A 581 26.73 -25.14 -3.46
N LYS A 582 27.71 -24.76 -4.27
CA LYS A 582 28.53 -23.58 -3.90
C LYS A 582 27.67 -22.34 -3.85
N PRO A 583 27.50 -21.69 -2.65
CA PRO A 583 26.59 -20.58 -2.53
C PRO A 583 27.08 -19.34 -3.28
N THR A 584 26.12 -18.57 -3.76
CA THR A 584 26.31 -17.20 -4.26
C THR A 584 25.80 -16.20 -3.22
N PRO A 585 26.38 -15.00 -3.11
CA PRO A 585 25.87 -13.98 -2.20
C PRO A 585 24.44 -13.57 -2.54
N VAL A 586 23.56 -13.57 -1.54
CA VAL A 586 22.15 -13.18 -1.70
C VAL A 586 22.01 -11.65 -1.80
N PHE A 587 22.84 -10.91 -1.07
CA PHE A 587 22.84 -9.44 -1.08
C PHE A 587 24.14 -8.89 -1.63
N GLN A 588 24.03 -7.78 -2.38
CA GLN A 588 25.18 -7.05 -2.90
C GLN A 588 25.59 -5.95 -1.92
N LYS A 589 26.87 -5.89 -1.61
CA LYS A 589 27.44 -4.80 -0.83
C LYS A 589 27.43 -3.53 -1.66
N LEU A 590 26.93 -2.45 -1.08
CA LEU A 590 26.92 -1.12 -1.69
C LEU A 590 28.23 -0.39 -1.41
N ASP A 591 28.76 0.33 -2.42
CA ASP A 591 29.89 1.23 -2.21
C ASP A 591 29.42 2.47 -1.43
N GLU A 592 30.24 2.93 -0.47
CA GLU A 592 29.92 4.14 0.30
C GLU A 592 29.88 5.42 -0.57
N ALA A 593 30.57 5.42 -1.72
CA ALA A 593 30.54 6.49 -2.70
C ALA A 593 29.14 6.73 -3.29
N ILE A 594 28.26 5.72 -3.26
CA ILE A 594 26.86 5.83 -3.69
C ILE A 594 26.13 6.99 -2.99
N VAL A 595 26.46 7.26 -1.73
CA VAL A 595 25.84 8.37 -0.98
C VAL A 595 26.07 9.71 -1.69
N GLU A 596 27.31 10.00 -2.08
CA GLU A 596 27.65 11.24 -2.77
C GLU A 596 27.06 11.27 -4.21
N GLU A 597 27.11 10.15 -4.92
CA GLU A 597 26.57 10.01 -6.26
C GLU A 597 25.06 10.27 -6.31
N GLU A 598 24.29 9.68 -5.39
CA GLU A 598 22.84 9.85 -5.34
C GLU A 598 22.43 11.24 -4.85
N LEU A 599 23.18 11.84 -3.91
CA LEU A 599 22.98 13.23 -3.51
C LEU A 599 23.26 14.20 -4.66
N ALA A 600 24.27 13.93 -5.49
CA ALA A 600 24.57 14.72 -6.69
C ALA A 600 23.45 14.62 -7.73
N ARG A 601 22.95 13.41 -8.02
CA ARG A 601 21.78 13.19 -8.91
C ARG A 601 20.55 13.94 -8.42
N TYR A 602 20.33 13.90 -7.12
CA TYR A 602 19.23 14.63 -6.48
C TYR A 602 19.37 16.15 -6.65
N ALA A 603 20.60 16.69 -6.55
CA ALA A 603 20.85 18.10 -6.76
C ALA A 603 20.63 18.53 -8.22
N GLU A 604 21.04 17.67 -9.19
CA GLU A 604 20.85 17.92 -10.64
C GLU A 604 19.38 17.87 -11.07
N SER A 605 18.53 17.09 -10.39
CA SER A 605 17.11 16.97 -10.71
C SER A 605 16.26 18.16 -10.24
N ARG A 606 16.85 19.12 -9.51
CA ARG A 606 16.15 20.34 -9.06
C ARG A 606 16.06 21.35 -10.20
N PRO A 607 14.87 21.94 -10.42
CA PRO A 607 14.78 23.14 -11.24
C PRO A 607 15.66 24.25 -10.64
N ASP A 608 16.37 25.00 -11.47
CA ASP A 608 17.33 26.07 -11.10
C ASP A 608 16.74 27.25 -10.30
N ASP A 609 15.46 27.20 -9.89
CA ASP A 609 14.71 28.32 -9.34
C ASP A 609 14.60 28.38 -7.81
N VAL A 610 15.43 27.68 -7.03
CA VAL A 610 15.40 27.79 -5.55
C VAL A 610 16.69 28.40 -4.97
N THR A 611 17.40 29.22 -5.73
CA THR A 611 18.46 30.09 -5.23
C THR A 611 18.00 31.54 -5.14
N GLY A 612 16.97 31.79 -4.33
CA GLY A 612 16.45 33.14 -4.13
C GLY A 612 15.82 33.31 -2.76
N ALA A 613 16.68 33.67 -1.77
CA ALA A 613 16.41 34.28 -0.45
C ALA A 613 15.35 33.64 0.45
#